data_f00396ca6fc1e5bc8cc7c7aa83920d56
#
_entry.id   f00396ca6fc1e5bc8cc7c7aa83920d56
#
_cell.length_a   1.000
_cell.length_b   1.000
_cell.length_c   1.000
_cell.angle_alpha   90.00
_cell.angle_beta   90.00
_cell.angle_gamma   90.00
#
_symmetry.space_group_name_H-M   'P 1'
#
loop_
_entity.id
_entity.type
_entity.pdbx_description
1 polymer ?
#
loop_
_entity_poly.entity_id
_entity_poly.type
_entity_poly.pdbx_seq_one_letter_code
_entity_poly.pdbx_strand_id
1 'polypeptide(L)'
;DGVEKHARDVKKGDPIIFMANDRDAIKDWVGQVFRDAAKNSKEIYFGLKREYMEYDDVFSTVIKEVRQELVSDNLQPPSFMIMRPSSQLKKMITDPPRNGLYPSLNLDGDIYSDISAALGGSLATASSIIESMDGTMLYEAPHGTAHDLYLKYLESDGKVALFNPSALLFAVANALETLALREDNAALKTYSDQLKEALIDTVDQGYITADLKGKTNNPDQETVVDMYGFLDAIEKNLIQAGA
;
A
#
# COMPACT_ATOMS: atom_id res chain seq x y z
N ASP A 1 7.83 18.55 -32.70
CA ASP A 1 7.04 18.26 -33.89
C ASP A 1 5.74 17.58 -33.42
N GLY A 2 4.65 18.39 -33.33
CA GLY A 2 3.34 17.90 -32.99
C GLY A 2 2.79 17.03 -34.10
N VAL A 3 2.73 15.73 -33.86
CA VAL A 3 1.94 14.85 -34.72
C VAL A 3 0.49 15.07 -34.35
N GLU A 4 -0.26 15.82 -35.16
CA GLU A 4 -1.73 15.82 -35.09
C GLU A 4 -2.20 14.39 -35.36
N LYS A 5 -2.53 13.67 -34.32
CA LYS A 5 -3.35 12.47 -34.47
C LYS A 5 -4.79 12.93 -34.59
N HIS A 6 -5.42 12.61 -35.72
CA HIS A 6 -6.84 12.84 -35.90
C HIS A 6 -7.60 12.13 -34.80
N ALA A 7 -8.09 12.90 -33.82
CA ALA A 7 -9.10 12.38 -32.89
C ALA A 7 -10.31 11.96 -33.77
N ARG A 8 -10.86 10.81 -33.52
CA ARG A 8 -12.14 10.38 -34.04
C ARG A 8 -13.13 11.53 -33.91
N ASP A 9 -14.01 11.74 -34.88
CA ASP A 9 -15.05 12.77 -34.81
C ASP A 9 -15.82 12.63 -33.49
N VAL A 10 -15.53 13.54 -32.56
CA VAL A 10 -16.15 13.56 -31.22
C VAL A 10 -17.47 14.30 -31.35
N LYS A 11 -18.56 13.68 -30.95
CA LYS A 11 -19.91 14.26 -30.99
C LYS A 11 -20.24 14.92 -29.64
N LYS A 12 -21.16 15.87 -29.66
CA LYS A 12 -21.68 16.48 -28.43
C LYS A 12 -22.28 15.40 -27.52
N GLY A 13 -21.69 15.26 -26.32
CA GLY A 13 -22.09 14.26 -25.32
C GLY A 13 -21.17 13.06 -25.22
N ASP A 14 -20.17 12.92 -26.10
CA ASP A 14 -19.15 11.89 -25.95
C ASP A 14 -18.24 12.21 -24.77
N PRO A 15 -17.97 11.25 -23.87
CA PRO A 15 -17.03 11.45 -22.80
C PRO A 15 -15.60 11.49 -23.36
N ILE A 16 -14.82 12.48 -22.93
CA ILE A 16 -13.42 12.61 -23.30
C ILE A 16 -12.60 12.59 -22.01
N ILE A 17 -11.54 11.79 -22.01
CA ILE A 17 -10.58 11.75 -20.91
C ILE A 17 -9.25 12.23 -21.45
N PHE A 18 -8.67 13.23 -20.78
CA PHE A 18 -7.29 13.65 -20.99
C PHE A 18 -6.46 13.18 -19.81
N MET A 19 -5.33 12.55 -20.10
CA MET A 19 -4.37 12.13 -19.08
C MET A 19 -3.01 12.71 -19.44
N ALA A 20 -2.38 13.39 -18.50
CA ALA A 20 -1.03 13.88 -18.62
C ALA A 20 -0.20 13.42 -17.43
N ASN A 21 0.98 12.90 -17.71
CA ASN A 21 1.96 12.55 -16.69
C ASN A 21 3.23 13.37 -16.95
N ASP A 22 3.65 14.11 -15.94
CA ASP A 22 4.89 14.88 -15.99
C ASP A 22 6.09 13.93 -16.00
N ARG A 23 7.02 14.11 -16.96
CA ARG A 23 8.16 13.22 -17.13
C ARG A 23 9.14 13.29 -15.96
N ASP A 24 9.33 14.46 -15.39
CA ASP A 24 10.26 14.64 -14.27
C ASP A 24 9.67 14.03 -13.01
N ALA A 25 8.34 14.18 -12.79
CA ALA A 25 7.64 13.49 -11.72
C ALA A 25 7.71 11.96 -11.84
N ILE A 26 7.59 11.41 -13.07
CA ILE A 26 7.80 9.97 -13.31
C ILE A 26 9.23 9.57 -12.94
N LYS A 27 10.23 10.37 -13.35
CA LYS A 27 11.64 10.10 -13.07
C LYS A 27 11.92 10.03 -11.57
N ASP A 28 11.41 11.01 -10.82
CA ASP A 28 11.57 11.06 -9.37
C ASP A 28 10.87 9.89 -8.67
N TRP A 29 9.64 9.58 -9.09
CA TRP A 29 8.92 8.41 -8.58
C TRP A 29 9.66 7.10 -8.84
N VAL A 30 10.15 6.88 -10.06
CA VAL A 30 10.96 5.70 -10.39
C VAL A 30 12.22 5.64 -9.53
N GLY A 31 12.87 6.78 -9.30
CA GLY A 31 14.03 6.90 -8.40
C GLY A 31 13.69 6.48 -6.97
N GLN A 32 12.54 6.89 -6.44
CA GLN A 32 12.07 6.47 -5.11
C GLN A 32 11.79 4.96 -5.06
N VAL A 33 11.13 4.41 -6.09
CA VAL A 33 10.88 2.96 -6.20
C VAL A 33 12.18 2.16 -6.13
N PHE A 34 13.21 2.56 -6.85
CA PHE A 34 14.51 1.89 -6.79
C PHE A 34 15.19 2.04 -5.44
N ARG A 35 15.13 3.21 -4.81
CA ARG A 35 15.70 3.44 -3.46
C ARG A 35 14.98 2.61 -2.40
N ASP A 36 13.65 2.58 -2.42
CA ASP A 36 12.87 1.75 -1.48
C ASP A 36 13.15 0.26 -1.67
N ALA A 37 13.21 -0.19 -2.92
CA ALA A 37 13.53 -1.58 -3.22
C ALA A 37 14.94 -1.97 -2.77
N ALA A 38 15.93 -1.08 -2.94
CA ALA A 38 17.31 -1.31 -2.49
C ALA A 38 17.39 -1.38 -0.97
N LYS A 39 16.75 -0.42 -0.27
CA LYS A 39 16.73 -0.35 1.20
C LYS A 39 16.11 -1.59 1.84
N ASN A 40 15.04 -2.12 1.23
CA ASN A 40 14.23 -3.19 1.78
C ASN A 40 14.45 -4.55 1.11
N SER A 41 15.50 -4.69 0.27
CA SER A 41 15.84 -5.92 -0.48
C SER A 41 14.65 -6.48 -1.28
N LYS A 42 13.91 -5.60 -1.95
CA LYS A 42 12.72 -5.95 -2.74
C LYS A 42 13.06 -6.20 -4.21
N GLU A 43 12.31 -7.10 -4.83
CA GLU A 43 12.28 -7.28 -6.29
C GLU A 43 11.19 -6.39 -6.90
N ILE A 44 11.47 -5.74 -8.03
CA ILE A 44 10.55 -4.78 -8.64
C ILE A 44 9.87 -5.38 -9.87
N TYR A 45 8.57 -5.26 -9.94
CA TYR A 45 7.72 -5.73 -11.04
C TYR A 45 6.87 -4.58 -11.58
N PHE A 46 7.36 -3.84 -12.58
CA PHE A 46 6.61 -2.76 -13.23
C PHE A 46 5.53 -3.30 -14.15
N GLY A 47 4.30 -2.81 -14.01
CA GLY A 47 3.17 -3.13 -14.88
C GLY A 47 2.97 -2.06 -15.95
N LEU A 48 3.32 -2.33 -17.23
CA LEU A 48 3.20 -1.39 -18.34
C LEU A 48 2.52 -2.02 -19.55
N LYS A 49 1.60 -1.28 -20.19
CA LYS A 49 0.83 -1.69 -21.40
C LYS A 49 1.52 -1.23 -22.70
N ARG A 50 2.82 -1.40 -22.81
CA ARG A 50 3.67 -0.89 -23.90
C ARG A 50 3.16 -1.17 -25.31
N GLU A 51 2.42 -2.26 -25.50
CA GLU A 51 1.94 -2.68 -26.81
C GLU A 51 0.68 -1.90 -27.27
N TYR A 52 0.02 -1.21 -26.34
CA TYR A 52 -1.26 -0.53 -26.56
C TYR A 52 -1.23 0.95 -26.23
N MET A 53 -0.26 1.39 -25.41
CA MET A 53 -0.21 2.73 -24.85
C MET A 53 1.19 3.33 -25.10
N GLU A 54 1.29 4.27 -26.02
CA GLU A 54 2.57 4.90 -26.37
C GLU A 54 3.23 5.61 -25.17
N TYR A 55 2.45 6.15 -24.24
CA TYR A 55 3.02 6.78 -23.04
C TYR A 55 3.74 5.78 -22.11
N ASP A 56 3.39 4.50 -22.15
CA ASP A 56 4.09 3.47 -21.39
C ASP A 56 5.50 3.18 -21.93
N ASP A 57 5.79 3.53 -23.17
CA ASP A 57 7.15 3.51 -23.71
C ASP A 57 8.01 4.62 -23.09
N VAL A 58 7.43 5.78 -22.78
CA VAL A 58 8.09 6.85 -22.04
C VAL A 58 8.47 6.35 -20.64
N PHE A 59 7.54 5.70 -19.91
CA PHE A 59 7.84 5.08 -18.61
C PHE A 59 8.95 4.04 -18.71
N SER A 60 8.87 3.15 -19.69
CA SER A 60 9.91 2.14 -19.91
C SER A 60 11.28 2.76 -20.15
N THR A 61 11.32 3.88 -20.86
CA THR A 61 12.55 4.62 -21.13
C THR A 61 13.10 5.25 -19.85
N VAL A 62 12.25 5.95 -19.10
CA VAL A 62 12.61 6.58 -17.82
C VAL A 62 13.13 5.56 -16.81
N ILE A 63 12.49 4.38 -16.69
CA ILE A 63 12.97 3.30 -15.80
C ILE A 63 14.42 2.91 -16.14
N LYS A 64 14.74 2.78 -17.43
CA LYS A 64 16.09 2.42 -17.87
C LYS A 64 17.10 3.54 -17.64
N GLU A 65 16.69 4.80 -17.87
CA GLU A 65 17.52 5.98 -17.63
C GLU A 65 17.89 6.09 -16.15
N VAL A 66 16.89 6.05 -15.26
CA VAL A 66 17.11 6.12 -13.81
C VAL A 66 18.03 4.98 -13.34
N ARG A 67 17.81 3.76 -13.85
CA ARG A 67 18.71 2.65 -13.54
C ARG A 67 20.16 2.93 -13.96
N GLN A 68 20.37 3.51 -15.14
CA GLN A 68 21.70 3.85 -15.63
C GLN A 68 22.36 4.93 -14.78
N GLU A 69 21.60 5.95 -14.38
CA GLU A 69 22.08 7.00 -13.47
C GLU A 69 22.55 6.40 -12.14
N LEU A 70 21.74 5.54 -11.52
CA LEU A 70 22.10 4.88 -10.26
C LEU A 70 23.39 4.04 -10.41
N VAL A 71 23.57 3.31 -11.52
CA VAL A 71 24.81 2.57 -11.79
C VAL A 71 25.98 3.51 -11.95
N SER A 72 25.81 4.65 -12.63
CA SER A 72 26.86 5.64 -12.80
C SER A 72 27.30 6.28 -11.47
N ASP A 73 26.38 6.36 -10.51
CA ASP A 73 26.64 6.83 -9.15
C ASP A 73 27.21 5.73 -8.22
N ASN A 74 27.67 4.62 -8.79
CA ASN A 74 28.20 3.43 -8.09
C ASN A 74 27.20 2.76 -7.14
N LEU A 75 25.91 2.99 -7.34
CA LEU A 75 24.86 2.26 -6.65
C LEU A 75 24.52 0.97 -7.43
N GLN A 76 24.18 -0.07 -6.69
CA GLN A 76 23.69 -1.31 -7.31
C GLN A 76 22.14 -1.31 -7.26
N PRO A 77 21.46 -0.93 -8.35
CA PRO A 77 20.02 -0.97 -8.37
C PRO A 77 19.52 -2.41 -8.27
N PRO A 78 18.43 -2.66 -7.52
CA PRO A 78 17.83 -3.98 -7.44
C PRO A 78 17.36 -4.47 -8.81
N SER A 79 17.18 -5.78 -8.92
CA SER A 79 16.61 -6.39 -10.12
C SER A 79 15.18 -5.92 -10.34
N PHE A 80 14.81 -5.75 -11.60
CA PHE A 80 13.46 -5.39 -11.98
C PHE A 80 12.99 -6.13 -13.23
N MET A 81 11.69 -6.29 -13.35
CA MET A 81 11.02 -6.75 -14.56
C MET A 81 9.98 -5.73 -15.01
N ILE A 82 9.85 -5.55 -16.33
CA ILE A 82 8.73 -4.83 -16.95
C ILE A 82 7.83 -5.87 -17.58
N MET A 83 6.58 -5.90 -17.16
CA MET A 83 5.59 -6.88 -17.62
C MET A 83 4.24 -6.21 -17.90
N ARG A 84 3.32 -6.93 -18.55
CA ARG A 84 1.95 -6.43 -18.69
C ARG A 84 1.25 -6.36 -17.33
N PRO A 85 0.37 -5.39 -17.08
CA PRO A 85 -0.39 -5.30 -15.83
C PRO A 85 -1.13 -6.59 -15.48
N SER A 86 -1.72 -7.29 -16.48
CA SER A 86 -2.35 -8.59 -16.26
C SER A 86 -1.38 -9.68 -15.79
N SER A 87 -0.14 -9.66 -16.26
CA SER A 87 0.90 -10.59 -15.81
C SER A 87 1.43 -10.23 -14.43
N GLN A 88 1.52 -8.94 -14.13
CA GLN A 88 1.86 -8.42 -12.82
C GLN A 88 0.81 -8.86 -11.78
N LEU A 89 -0.47 -8.65 -12.09
CA LEU A 89 -1.58 -9.06 -11.24
C LEU A 89 -1.62 -10.59 -11.06
N LYS A 90 -1.43 -11.35 -12.14
CA LYS A 90 -1.33 -12.82 -12.04
C LYS A 90 -0.22 -13.22 -11.09
N LYS A 91 1.00 -12.66 -11.22
CA LYS A 91 2.13 -12.97 -10.35
C LYS A 91 1.82 -12.63 -8.89
N MET A 92 1.19 -11.49 -8.65
CA MET A 92 0.80 -11.04 -7.32
C MET A 92 -0.18 -12.01 -6.63
N ILE A 93 -1.06 -12.65 -7.40
CA ILE A 93 -2.09 -13.57 -6.87
C ILE A 93 -1.57 -15.01 -6.78
N THR A 94 -0.87 -15.50 -7.81
CA THR A 94 -0.57 -16.95 -7.93
C THR A 94 0.83 -17.34 -7.48
N ASP A 95 1.78 -16.40 -7.49
CA ASP A 95 3.18 -16.62 -7.13
C ASP A 95 3.80 -15.33 -6.57
N PRO A 96 3.24 -14.82 -5.45
CA PRO A 96 3.74 -13.58 -4.87
C PRO A 96 5.13 -13.80 -4.27
N PRO A 97 6.17 -13.08 -4.73
CA PRO A 97 7.44 -13.06 -4.04
C PRO A 97 7.26 -12.43 -2.65
N ARG A 98 7.92 -12.97 -1.64
CA ARG A 98 7.82 -12.47 -0.25
C ARG A 98 8.15 -10.98 -0.13
N ASN A 99 9.07 -10.49 -0.97
CA ASN A 99 9.55 -9.12 -0.99
C ASN A 99 9.29 -8.47 -2.35
N GLY A 100 8.11 -8.63 -2.94
CA GLY A 100 7.75 -8.03 -4.21
C GLY A 100 7.29 -6.58 -4.06
N LEU A 101 7.78 -5.69 -4.92
CA LEU A 101 7.29 -4.34 -5.10
C LEU A 101 6.62 -4.24 -6.47
N TYR A 102 5.39 -3.80 -6.51
CA TYR A 102 4.55 -3.73 -7.71
C TYR A 102 4.19 -2.29 -8.07
N PRO A 103 5.13 -1.50 -8.61
CA PRO A 103 4.85 -0.13 -9.00
C PRO A 103 3.82 -0.10 -10.13
N SER A 104 2.80 0.73 -9.97
CA SER A 104 1.70 0.90 -10.91
C SER A 104 1.31 2.36 -10.98
N LEU A 105 0.76 2.79 -12.13
CA LEU A 105 0.16 4.10 -12.24
C LEU A 105 -1.14 4.16 -11.46
N ASN A 106 -1.54 5.36 -11.06
CA ASN A 106 -2.65 5.60 -10.14
C ASN A 106 -3.91 4.76 -10.46
N LEU A 107 -4.38 4.78 -11.70
CA LEU A 107 -5.61 4.07 -12.09
C LEU A 107 -5.51 2.54 -11.90
N ASP A 108 -4.39 1.94 -12.27
CA ASP A 108 -4.15 0.50 -12.08
C ASP A 108 -3.78 0.23 -10.59
N GLY A 109 -3.08 1.16 -9.95
CA GLY A 109 -2.63 1.08 -8.56
C GLY A 109 -3.78 0.98 -7.56
N ASP A 110 -4.85 1.74 -7.75
CA ASP A 110 -6.05 1.70 -6.90
C ASP A 110 -6.68 0.30 -6.92
N ILE A 111 -6.80 -0.30 -8.11
CA ILE A 111 -7.33 -1.67 -8.24
C ILE A 111 -6.40 -2.70 -7.60
N TYR A 112 -5.08 -2.53 -7.76
CA TYR A 112 -4.10 -3.49 -7.23
C TYR A 112 -4.01 -3.42 -5.71
N SER A 113 -4.09 -2.24 -5.11
CA SER A 113 -4.10 -2.08 -3.66
C SER A 113 -5.32 -2.74 -3.03
N ASP A 114 -6.50 -2.55 -3.62
CA ASP A 114 -7.74 -3.18 -3.16
C ASP A 114 -7.69 -4.71 -3.26
N ILE A 115 -7.18 -5.24 -4.38
CA ILE A 115 -7.00 -6.69 -4.56
C ILE A 115 -5.99 -7.23 -3.54
N SER A 116 -4.87 -6.53 -3.32
CA SER A 116 -3.86 -6.94 -2.34
C SER A 116 -4.42 -6.99 -0.92
N ALA A 117 -5.17 -5.98 -0.53
CA ALA A 117 -5.82 -5.93 0.77
C ALA A 117 -6.88 -7.03 0.93
N ALA A 118 -7.67 -7.29 -0.12
CA ALA A 118 -8.64 -8.38 -0.12
C ALA A 118 -7.98 -9.76 0.00
N LEU A 119 -6.85 -9.98 -0.67
CA LEU A 119 -6.05 -11.21 -0.54
C LEU A 119 -5.45 -11.35 0.87
N GLY A 120 -5.12 -10.24 1.52
CA GLY A 120 -4.70 -10.19 2.93
C GLY A 120 -5.84 -10.40 3.94
N GLY A 121 -7.07 -10.61 3.47
CA GLY A 121 -8.23 -10.93 4.30
C GLY A 121 -9.22 -9.78 4.50
N SER A 122 -8.78 -8.53 4.56
CA SER A 122 -9.65 -7.38 4.73
C SER A 122 -9.02 -6.10 4.16
N LEU A 123 -9.84 -5.24 3.57
CA LEU A 123 -9.42 -3.88 3.17
C LEU A 123 -8.94 -3.06 4.38
N ALA A 124 -9.46 -3.36 5.58
CA ALA A 124 -9.11 -2.68 6.81
C ALA A 124 -7.74 -3.11 7.40
N THR A 125 -6.98 -3.99 6.75
CA THR A 125 -5.63 -4.37 7.16
C THR A 125 -4.52 -3.65 6.41
N ALA A 126 -4.85 -2.94 5.33
CA ALA A 126 -3.90 -2.17 4.54
C ALA A 126 -3.72 -0.75 5.10
N SER A 127 -2.49 -0.26 5.18
CA SER A 127 -2.16 1.14 5.44
C SER A 127 -1.54 1.78 4.20
N SER A 128 -1.71 3.08 4.05
CA SER A 128 -1.15 3.87 2.94
C SER A 128 -0.18 4.92 3.46
N ILE A 129 0.84 5.18 2.65
CA ILE A 129 1.79 6.29 2.83
C ILE A 129 1.80 7.07 1.52
N ILE A 130 1.37 8.33 1.57
CA ILE A 130 1.47 9.26 0.44
C ILE A 130 2.69 10.14 0.67
N GLU A 131 3.61 10.12 -0.25
CA GLU A 131 4.82 10.94 -0.23
C GLU A 131 4.79 11.96 -1.36
N SER A 132 4.93 13.24 -1.02
CA SER A 132 5.04 14.31 -2.01
C SER A 132 6.50 14.56 -2.40
N MET A 133 6.71 15.31 -3.50
CA MET A 133 8.03 15.60 -4.05
C MET A 133 8.93 16.39 -3.09
N ASP A 134 8.35 17.15 -2.15
CA ASP A 134 9.09 17.90 -1.12
C ASP A 134 9.42 17.05 0.12
N GLY A 135 9.05 15.77 0.12
CA GLY A 135 9.28 14.84 1.23
C GLY A 135 8.24 14.94 2.35
N THR A 136 7.15 15.69 2.15
CA THR A 136 5.99 15.65 3.06
C THR A 136 5.31 14.29 2.93
N MET A 137 4.98 13.69 4.07
CA MET A 137 4.36 12.36 4.12
C MET A 137 3.02 12.42 4.84
N LEU A 138 2.03 11.76 4.26
CA LEU A 138 0.72 11.52 4.87
C LEU A 138 0.54 10.02 5.09
N TYR A 139 0.10 9.64 6.27
CA TYR A 139 -0.17 8.26 6.65
C TYR A 139 -1.66 8.10 6.90
N GLU A 140 -2.26 7.10 6.27
CA GLU A 140 -3.71 6.92 6.33
C GLU A 140 -4.12 5.45 6.27
N ALA A 141 -5.37 5.19 6.66
CA ALA A 141 -6.08 3.97 6.32
C ALA A 141 -6.78 4.19 4.96
N PRO A 142 -6.37 3.51 3.88
CA PRO A 142 -6.82 3.81 2.52
C PRO A 142 -8.20 3.22 2.18
N HIS A 143 -9.05 3.02 3.17
CA HIS A 143 -10.39 2.47 2.98
C HIS A 143 -11.47 3.54 3.14
N GLY A 144 -12.67 3.27 2.61
CA GLY A 144 -13.81 4.17 2.69
C GLY A 144 -14.34 4.36 4.12
N THR A 145 -15.34 5.22 4.26
CA THR A 145 -15.91 5.64 5.55
C THR A 145 -16.71 4.56 6.29
N ALA A 146 -16.93 3.39 5.70
CA ALA A 146 -17.70 2.28 6.28
C ALA A 146 -19.07 2.76 6.86
N HIS A 147 -19.82 3.54 6.07
CA HIS A 147 -21.04 4.21 6.50
C HIS A 147 -22.04 3.27 7.18
N ASP A 148 -22.21 2.06 6.68
CA ASP A 148 -23.11 1.05 7.26
C ASP A 148 -22.70 0.64 8.68
N LEU A 149 -21.40 0.58 8.96
CA LEU A 149 -20.91 0.29 10.31
C LEU A 149 -21.12 1.49 11.23
N TYR A 150 -21.00 2.71 10.71
CA TYR A 150 -21.30 3.92 11.47
C TYR A 150 -22.77 4.00 11.86
N LEU A 151 -23.70 3.63 10.98
CA LEU A 151 -25.12 3.57 11.33
C LEU A 151 -25.39 2.57 12.46
N LYS A 152 -24.79 1.38 12.42
CA LYS A 152 -24.89 0.39 13.51
C LYS A 152 -24.30 0.91 14.83
N TYR A 153 -23.22 1.67 14.76
CA TYR A 153 -22.65 2.33 15.94
C TYR A 153 -23.64 3.30 16.57
N LEU A 154 -24.32 4.14 15.78
CA LEU A 154 -25.34 5.06 16.25
C LEU A 154 -26.58 4.32 16.82
N GLU A 155 -27.03 3.24 16.17
CA GLU A 155 -28.15 2.41 16.65
C GLU A 155 -27.88 1.79 18.02
N SER A 156 -26.60 1.57 18.34
CA SER A 156 -26.17 1.03 19.64
C SER A 156 -25.90 2.10 20.72
N ASP A 157 -26.26 3.38 20.48
CA ASP A 157 -25.87 4.52 21.32
C ASP A 157 -24.35 4.61 21.55
N GLY A 158 -23.57 4.26 20.56
CA GLY A 158 -22.10 4.27 20.63
C GLY A 158 -21.47 3.15 21.44
N LYS A 159 -22.24 2.11 21.81
CA LYS A 159 -21.75 1.02 22.68
C LYS A 159 -21.06 -0.11 21.91
N VAL A 160 -21.38 -0.29 20.64
CA VAL A 160 -20.83 -1.35 19.80
C VAL A 160 -20.19 -0.76 18.56
N ALA A 161 -18.88 -0.86 18.44
CA ALA A 161 -18.10 -0.38 17.31
C ALA A 161 -17.54 -1.59 16.53
N LEU A 162 -18.12 -1.86 15.36
CA LEU A 162 -17.76 -3.02 14.51
C LEU A 162 -16.63 -2.72 13.52
N PHE A 163 -15.86 -1.66 13.77
CA PHE A 163 -14.74 -1.28 12.90
C PHE A 163 -13.50 -2.13 13.21
N ASN A 164 -12.72 -2.41 12.16
CA ASN A 164 -11.38 -2.93 12.32
C ASN A 164 -10.38 -1.76 12.32
N PRO A 165 -9.69 -1.46 13.43
CA PRO A 165 -8.78 -0.32 13.51
C PRO A 165 -7.37 -0.62 12.96
N SER A 166 -7.09 -1.82 12.47
CA SER A 166 -5.73 -2.27 12.11
C SER A 166 -5.06 -1.34 11.10
N ALA A 167 -5.75 -0.93 10.04
CA ALA A 167 -5.19 -0.04 9.02
C ALA A 167 -4.72 1.30 9.61
N LEU A 168 -5.53 1.91 10.49
CA LEU A 168 -5.16 3.16 11.16
C LEU A 168 -3.99 2.97 12.12
N LEU A 169 -3.97 1.88 12.88
CA LEU A 169 -2.88 1.60 13.81
C LEU A 169 -1.56 1.31 13.07
N PHE A 170 -1.60 0.60 11.94
CA PHE A 170 -0.42 0.45 11.07
C PHE A 170 0.03 1.79 10.48
N ALA A 171 -0.91 2.67 10.08
CA ALA A 171 -0.57 4.01 9.60
C ALA A 171 0.13 4.84 10.69
N VAL A 172 -0.38 4.81 11.92
CA VAL A 172 0.25 5.46 13.09
C VAL A 172 1.64 4.87 13.35
N ALA A 173 1.77 3.55 13.39
CA ALA A 173 3.07 2.90 13.59
C ALA A 173 4.09 3.30 12.52
N ASN A 174 3.69 3.33 11.24
CA ASN A 174 4.56 3.75 10.14
C ASN A 174 4.97 5.24 10.26
N ALA A 175 4.06 6.11 10.71
CA ALA A 175 4.37 7.51 10.97
C ALA A 175 5.39 7.66 12.11
N LEU A 176 5.21 6.92 13.20
CA LEU A 176 6.15 6.89 14.33
C LEU A 176 7.53 6.35 13.92
N GLU A 177 7.58 5.30 13.10
CA GLU A 177 8.83 4.77 12.56
C GLU A 177 9.57 5.83 11.72
N THR A 178 8.86 6.51 10.83
CA THR A 178 9.46 7.56 10.01
C THR A 178 9.99 8.71 10.85
N LEU A 179 9.24 9.13 11.87
CA LEU A 179 9.67 10.17 12.81
C LEU A 179 10.91 9.71 13.59
N ALA A 180 10.90 8.46 14.07
CA ALA A 180 12.03 7.87 14.78
C ALA A 180 13.33 7.88 13.95
N LEU A 181 13.22 7.55 12.67
CA LEU A 181 14.36 7.57 11.75
C LEU A 181 14.84 8.99 11.43
N ARG A 182 13.92 9.96 11.33
CA ARG A 182 14.28 11.40 11.10
C ARG A 182 14.97 12.03 12.29
N GLU A 183 14.58 11.63 13.50
CA GLU A 183 15.08 12.21 14.77
C GLU A 183 16.17 11.35 15.44
N ASP A 184 16.59 10.26 14.82
CA ASP A 184 17.52 9.26 15.39
C ASP A 184 17.07 8.77 16.78
N ASN A 185 15.76 8.52 16.92
CA ASN A 185 15.13 8.15 18.19
C ASN A 185 14.88 6.62 18.25
N ALA A 186 15.86 5.89 18.82
CA ALA A 186 15.78 4.44 18.93
C ALA A 186 14.59 3.94 19.79
N ALA A 187 14.22 4.68 20.83
CA ALA A 187 13.10 4.29 21.70
C ALA A 187 11.77 4.37 20.94
N LEU A 188 11.57 5.43 20.13
CA LEU A 188 10.39 5.59 19.31
C LEU A 188 10.33 4.51 18.21
N LYS A 189 11.49 4.14 17.63
CA LYS A 189 11.57 3.03 16.65
C LYS A 189 11.14 1.71 17.30
N THR A 190 11.67 1.41 18.48
CA THR A 190 11.29 0.20 19.24
C THR A 190 9.79 0.16 19.51
N TYR A 191 9.21 1.27 19.97
CA TYR A 191 7.77 1.35 20.22
C TYR A 191 6.94 1.11 18.95
N SER A 192 7.36 1.70 17.82
CA SER A 192 6.71 1.47 16.53
C SER A 192 6.70 -0.02 16.14
N ASP A 193 7.84 -0.69 16.30
CA ASP A 193 7.95 -2.12 15.98
C ASP A 193 7.08 -2.96 16.93
N GLN A 194 7.12 -2.69 18.22
CA GLN A 194 6.28 -3.37 19.22
C GLN A 194 4.78 -3.19 18.93
N LEU A 195 4.34 -2.01 18.48
CA LEU A 195 2.95 -1.78 18.11
C LEU A 195 2.55 -2.64 16.90
N LYS A 196 3.41 -2.76 15.89
CA LYS A 196 3.16 -3.62 14.71
C LYS A 196 3.11 -5.10 15.10
N GLU A 197 4.03 -5.55 15.95
CA GLU A 197 4.05 -6.92 16.46
C GLU A 197 2.81 -7.22 17.30
N ALA A 198 2.43 -6.34 18.23
CA ALA A 198 1.24 -6.51 19.05
C ALA A 198 -0.05 -6.63 18.23
N LEU A 199 -0.16 -5.89 17.12
CA LEU A 199 -1.27 -6.03 16.17
C LEU A 199 -1.30 -7.41 15.52
N ILE A 200 -0.16 -7.90 15.03
CA ILE A 200 -0.04 -9.21 14.38
C ILE A 200 -0.33 -10.32 15.39
N ASP A 201 0.30 -10.27 16.56
CA ASP A 201 0.13 -11.25 17.63
C ASP A 201 -1.32 -11.34 18.09
N THR A 202 -2.04 -10.22 18.16
CA THR A 202 -3.47 -10.21 18.52
C THR A 202 -4.30 -11.04 17.53
N VAL A 203 -4.06 -10.88 16.25
CA VAL A 203 -4.74 -11.67 15.20
C VAL A 203 -4.31 -13.14 15.25
N ASP A 204 -3.02 -13.41 15.43
CA ASP A 204 -2.48 -14.78 15.50
C ASP A 204 -2.96 -15.53 16.73
N GLN A 205 -3.25 -14.84 17.83
CA GLN A 205 -3.89 -15.38 19.05
C GLN A 205 -5.40 -15.61 18.86
N GLY A 206 -5.97 -15.24 17.70
CA GLY A 206 -7.36 -15.43 17.35
C GLY A 206 -8.30 -14.30 17.78
N TYR A 207 -7.83 -13.22 18.39
CA TYR A 207 -8.68 -12.04 18.64
C TYR A 207 -8.83 -11.24 17.35
N ILE A 208 -10.04 -11.21 16.81
CA ILE A 208 -10.31 -10.64 15.49
C ILE A 208 -11.59 -9.81 15.47
N THR A 209 -11.66 -8.88 14.54
CA THR A 209 -12.90 -8.20 14.16
C THR A 209 -13.69 -9.03 13.15
N ALA A 210 -14.97 -8.74 12.98
CA ALA A 210 -15.89 -9.56 12.20
C ALA A 210 -15.51 -9.74 10.71
N ASP A 211 -14.81 -8.76 10.14
CA ASP A 211 -14.32 -8.78 8.75
C ASP A 211 -13.21 -9.81 8.49
N LEU A 212 -12.47 -10.18 9.54
CA LEU A 212 -11.40 -11.20 9.49
C LEU A 212 -11.89 -12.63 9.79
N LYS A 213 -13.15 -12.80 10.14
CA LYS A 213 -13.70 -14.12 10.51
C LYS A 213 -13.50 -15.15 9.39
N GLY A 214 -12.92 -16.29 9.74
CA GLY A 214 -12.63 -17.39 8.82
C GLY A 214 -11.45 -17.13 7.87
N LYS A 215 -10.64 -16.09 8.13
CA LYS A 215 -9.52 -15.69 7.26
C LYS A 215 -8.17 -15.75 7.96
N THR A 216 -8.14 -16.14 9.22
CA THR A 216 -6.90 -16.36 9.98
C THR A 216 -6.30 -17.74 9.69
N ASN A 217 -5.05 -17.95 10.14
CA ASN A 217 -4.39 -19.23 10.02
C ASN A 217 -5.04 -20.35 10.85
N ASN A 218 -5.83 -19.99 11.89
CA ASN A 218 -6.50 -20.91 12.82
C ASN A 218 -7.98 -20.53 13.00
N PRO A 219 -8.86 -20.76 12.02
CA PRO A 219 -10.25 -20.32 12.07
C PRO A 219 -11.07 -20.90 13.23
N ASP A 220 -10.68 -22.08 13.72
CA ASP A 220 -11.36 -22.75 14.84
C ASP A 220 -11.05 -22.13 16.22
N GLN A 221 -10.07 -21.26 16.31
CA GLN A 221 -9.65 -20.58 17.54
C GLN A 221 -10.02 -19.09 17.58
N GLU A 222 -10.81 -18.63 16.62
CA GLU A 222 -11.17 -17.23 16.51
C GLU A 222 -12.16 -16.78 17.57
N THR A 223 -11.84 -15.67 18.22
CA THR A 223 -12.72 -14.92 19.12
C THR A 223 -13.06 -13.60 18.46
N VAL A 224 -14.27 -13.49 17.91
CA VAL A 224 -14.73 -12.26 17.26
C VAL A 224 -15.10 -11.24 18.33
N VAL A 225 -14.46 -10.09 18.28
CA VAL A 225 -14.66 -8.96 19.19
C VAL A 225 -15.05 -7.70 18.41
N ASP A 226 -15.59 -6.70 19.09
CA ASP A 226 -15.74 -5.36 18.52
C ASP A 226 -14.41 -4.58 18.56
N MET A 227 -14.42 -3.37 18.05
CA MET A 227 -13.21 -2.51 18.02
C MET A 227 -12.60 -2.34 19.41
N TYR A 228 -13.42 -2.15 20.44
CA TYR A 228 -12.92 -1.90 21.80
C TYR A 228 -12.24 -3.16 22.36
N GLY A 229 -12.88 -4.33 22.22
CA GLY A 229 -12.28 -5.60 22.64
C GLY A 229 -11.01 -5.96 21.86
N PHE A 230 -10.93 -5.55 20.59
CA PHE A 230 -9.71 -5.71 19.77
C PHE A 230 -8.59 -4.79 20.27
N LEU A 231 -8.89 -3.51 20.54
CA LEU A 231 -7.92 -2.57 21.11
C LEU A 231 -7.40 -3.02 22.48
N ASP A 232 -8.28 -3.53 23.36
CA ASP A 232 -7.89 -4.07 24.67
C ASP A 232 -6.94 -5.27 24.55
N ALA A 233 -7.13 -6.12 23.52
CA ALA A 233 -6.23 -7.24 23.26
C ALA A 233 -4.86 -6.77 22.75
N ILE A 234 -4.83 -5.77 21.85
CA ILE A 234 -3.58 -5.15 21.37
C ILE A 234 -2.82 -4.50 22.53
N GLU A 235 -3.51 -3.74 23.40
CA GLU A 235 -2.87 -3.08 24.55
C GLU A 235 -2.20 -4.11 25.47
N LYS A 236 -2.85 -5.24 25.74
CA LYS A 236 -2.25 -6.32 26.56
C LYS A 236 -0.98 -6.87 25.92
N ASN A 237 -0.99 -7.13 24.62
CA ASN A 237 0.20 -7.62 23.91
C ASN A 237 1.32 -6.57 23.89
N LEU A 238 0.97 -5.29 23.70
CA LEU A 238 1.94 -4.20 23.70
C LEU A 238 2.61 -4.00 25.07
N ILE A 239 1.86 -4.11 26.17
CA ILE A 239 2.40 -4.02 27.54
C ILE A 239 3.34 -5.21 27.83
N GLN A 240 2.99 -6.41 27.37
CA GLN A 240 3.84 -7.60 27.55
C GLN A 240 5.16 -7.49 26.75
N ALA A 241 5.14 -6.87 25.57
CA ALA A 241 6.33 -6.65 24.75
C ALA A 241 7.27 -5.56 25.32
N GLY A 242 6.72 -4.59 26.08
CA GLY A 242 7.47 -3.48 26.68
C GLY A 242 7.92 -3.72 28.13
N ALA A 243 7.52 -4.83 28.72
CA ALA A 243 7.89 -5.25 30.08
C ALA A 243 9.17 -6.08 30.07
#